data_26a7d4511f0961fe12225aff0eca7db2
#
_entry.id   26a7d4511f0961fe12225aff0eca7db2
#
_cell.length_a   1.000
_cell.length_b   1.000
_cell.length_c   1.000
_cell.angle_alpha   90.00
_cell.angle_beta   90.00
_cell.angle_gamma   90.00
#
_symmetry.space_group_name_H-M   'P 1'
#
loop_
_entity.id
_entity.type
_entity.pdbx_description
1 polymer ?
#
loop_
_entity_poly.entity_id
_entity_poly.type
_entity_poly.pdbx_seq_one_letter_code
_entity_poly.pdbx_strand_id
1 'polypeptide(L)'
;MLSLEIKWLLPWLLVAAGGFLLLAVWALYRRARQAFLLIDQLHDLNEQVEQDLLRFTDGLFSLLSRSSHCVGLSYELNWYGQPVCRSWGDQSRYQHQICEKTLDADLKLTLYWMAKPVGERWVFVEAVVRTLATLIRTNLLIKQQTQVKAQLQASRSLLFLHHDIKNLAQFIHLQQGMLSKVQSGSEDILMPRIIRAASLASTQADDILSR
;
A
#
# COMPACT_ATOMS: atom_id res chain seq x y z
N MET A 1 45.77 -39.40 -43.23
CA MET A 1 46.43 -38.57 -42.18
C MET A 1 45.48 -37.64 -41.40
N LEU A 2 44.49 -37.07 -41.99
CA LEU A 2 43.52 -36.19 -41.34
C LEU A 2 42.74 -36.84 -40.18
N SER A 3 42.51 -38.15 -40.17
CA SER A 3 41.72 -38.84 -39.16
C SER A 3 42.42 -39.02 -37.78
N LEU A 4 43.74 -38.95 -37.75
CA LEU A 4 44.48 -39.09 -36.49
C LEU A 4 44.54 -37.76 -35.73
N GLU A 5 44.66 -36.63 -36.38
CA GLU A 5 44.68 -35.32 -35.74
C GLU A 5 43.32 -34.95 -35.11
N ILE A 6 42.22 -35.34 -35.74
CA ILE A 6 40.86 -35.12 -35.21
C ILE A 6 40.63 -35.87 -33.90
N LYS A 7 41.19 -37.06 -33.75
CA LYS A 7 41.05 -37.85 -32.52
C LYS A 7 41.69 -37.20 -31.28
N TRP A 8 42.76 -36.45 -31.47
CA TRP A 8 43.41 -35.71 -30.38
C TRP A 8 42.77 -34.38 -30.07
N LEU A 9 42.11 -33.74 -31.02
CA LEU A 9 41.39 -32.49 -30.83
C LEU A 9 40.02 -32.65 -30.14
N LEU A 10 39.38 -33.82 -30.32
CA LEU A 10 38.04 -34.07 -29.77
C LEU A 10 37.96 -33.95 -28.24
N PRO A 11 38.88 -34.53 -27.43
CA PRO A 11 38.87 -34.38 -25.99
C PRO A 11 39.01 -32.94 -25.54
N TRP A 12 39.87 -32.16 -26.19
CA TRP A 12 40.09 -30.75 -25.89
C TRP A 12 38.87 -29.89 -26.21
N LEU A 13 38.18 -30.19 -27.32
CA LEU A 13 36.93 -29.54 -27.68
C LEU A 13 35.82 -29.83 -26.64
N LEU A 14 35.73 -31.06 -26.17
CA LEU A 14 34.77 -31.44 -25.12
C LEU A 14 35.08 -30.73 -23.79
N VAL A 15 36.34 -30.64 -23.39
CA VAL A 15 36.76 -29.90 -22.18
C VAL A 15 36.45 -28.41 -22.33
N ALA A 16 36.76 -27.83 -23.48
CA ALA A 16 36.48 -26.41 -23.77
C ALA A 16 34.95 -26.13 -23.76
N ALA A 17 34.15 -26.99 -24.38
CA ALA A 17 32.70 -26.88 -24.38
C ALA A 17 32.11 -27.04 -22.98
N GLY A 18 32.60 -27.99 -22.18
CA GLY A 18 32.21 -28.19 -20.79
C GLY A 18 32.57 -26.96 -19.92
N GLY A 19 33.77 -26.41 -20.07
CA GLY A 19 34.24 -25.21 -19.41
C GLY A 19 33.37 -23.99 -19.76
N PHE A 20 33.03 -23.83 -21.03
CA PHE A 20 32.14 -22.76 -21.49
C PHE A 20 30.75 -22.88 -20.90
N LEU A 21 30.14 -24.09 -20.85
CA LEU A 21 28.87 -24.34 -20.23
C LEU A 21 28.87 -23.99 -18.73
N LEU A 22 29.92 -24.40 -18.02
CA LEU A 22 30.06 -24.08 -16.59
C LEU A 22 30.16 -22.57 -16.36
N LEU A 23 30.91 -21.85 -17.18
CA LEU A 23 30.99 -20.40 -17.12
C LEU A 23 29.66 -19.73 -17.45
N ALA A 24 28.91 -20.22 -18.43
CA ALA A 24 27.58 -19.71 -18.76
C ALA A 24 26.61 -19.94 -17.60
N VAL A 25 26.57 -21.14 -17.03
CA VAL A 25 25.72 -21.46 -15.87
C VAL A 25 26.10 -20.59 -14.66
N TRP A 26 27.38 -20.43 -14.38
CA TRP A 26 27.87 -19.58 -13.29
C TRP A 26 27.46 -18.12 -13.50
N ALA A 27 27.58 -17.59 -14.71
CA ALA A 27 27.17 -16.21 -15.04
C ALA A 27 25.66 -16.01 -14.86
N LEU A 28 24.86 -16.99 -15.32
CA LEU A 28 23.40 -17.01 -15.11
C LEU A 28 23.05 -17.04 -13.62
N TYR A 29 23.66 -17.94 -12.86
CA TYR A 29 23.44 -18.06 -11.43
C TYR A 29 23.77 -16.75 -10.68
N ARG A 30 24.90 -16.13 -11.00
CA ARG A 30 25.30 -14.85 -10.40
C ARG A 30 24.29 -13.75 -10.68
N ARG A 31 23.74 -13.67 -11.89
CA ARG A 31 22.72 -12.69 -12.26
C ARG A 31 21.38 -12.97 -11.58
N ALA A 32 20.94 -14.23 -11.57
CA ALA A 32 19.73 -14.62 -10.87
C ALA A 32 19.81 -14.25 -9.39
N ARG A 33 20.95 -14.51 -8.74
CA ARG A 33 21.17 -14.14 -7.35
C ARG A 33 21.04 -12.63 -7.10
N GLN A 34 21.57 -11.81 -8.02
CA GLN A 34 21.42 -10.34 -7.92
C GLN A 34 19.95 -9.91 -8.02
N ALA A 35 19.16 -10.59 -8.86
CA ALA A 35 17.73 -10.36 -8.98
C ALA A 35 17.00 -10.66 -7.69
N PHE A 36 17.23 -11.84 -7.12
CA PHE A 36 16.62 -12.24 -5.87
C PHE A 36 16.95 -11.28 -4.73
N LEU A 37 18.22 -10.88 -4.60
CA LEU A 37 18.65 -9.91 -3.60
C LEU A 37 17.94 -8.56 -3.76
N LEU A 38 17.71 -8.10 -4.99
CA LEU A 38 16.98 -6.86 -5.21
C LEU A 38 15.49 -7.00 -4.84
N ILE A 39 14.88 -8.13 -5.18
CA ILE A 39 13.49 -8.43 -4.81
C ILE A 39 13.34 -8.49 -3.28
N ASP A 40 14.25 -9.18 -2.58
CA ASP A 40 14.29 -9.20 -1.12
C ASP A 40 14.40 -7.79 -0.54
N GLN A 41 15.32 -6.98 -1.06
CA GLN A 41 15.48 -5.59 -0.62
C GLN A 41 14.23 -4.73 -0.88
N LEU A 42 13.47 -5.01 -1.94
CA LEU A 42 12.18 -4.36 -2.19
C LEU A 42 11.13 -4.74 -1.15
N HIS A 43 11.09 -6.01 -0.75
CA HIS A 43 10.20 -6.47 0.32
C HIS A 43 10.60 -5.88 1.67
N ASP A 44 11.89 -5.93 2.02
CA ASP A 44 12.41 -5.34 3.26
C ASP A 44 12.10 -3.83 3.34
N LEU A 45 12.31 -3.09 2.25
CA LEU A 45 11.97 -1.68 2.18
C LEU A 45 10.47 -1.46 2.42
N ASN A 46 9.62 -2.29 1.81
CA ASN A 46 8.17 -2.19 1.96
C ASN A 46 7.72 -2.45 3.41
N GLU A 47 8.34 -3.41 4.08
CA GLU A 47 8.08 -3.69 5.50
C GLU A 47 8.58 -2.57 6.41
N GLN A 48 9.79 -2.06 6.18
CA GLN A 48 10.38 -0.97 6.97
C GLN A 48 9.56 0.32 6.93
N VAL A 49 8.90 0.60 5.83
CA VAL A 49 8.03 1.78 5.70
C VAL A 49 6.57 1.50 6.07
N GLU A 50 6.31 0.35 6.75
CA GLU A 50 4.97 -0.03 7.22
C GLU A 50 3.93 -0.04 6.10
N GLN A 51 4.33 -0.43 4.90
CA GLN A 51 3.50 -0.44 3.69
C GLN A 51 2.96 0.95 3.29
N ASP A 52 3.61 2.03 3.76
CA ASP A 52 3.29 3.37 3.32
C ASP A 52 3.76 3.61 1.88
N LEU A 53 2.80 3.77 0.97
CA LEU A 53 3.06 3.90 -0.46
C LEU A 53 3.99 5.06 -0.80
N LEU A 54 3.82 6.22 -0.15
CA LEU A 54 4.62 7.40 -0.47
C LEU A 54 6.07 7.24 0.01
N ARG A 55 6.27 6.73 1.22
CA ARG A 55 7.60 6.43 1.75
C ARG A 55 8.29 5.32 0.97
N PHE A 56 7.52 4.30 0.57
CA PHE A 56 8.03 3.22 -0.27
C PHE A 56 8.55 3.74 -1.61
N THR A 57 7.78 4.57 -2.30
CA THR A 57 8.18 5.13 -3.59
C THR A 57 9.36 6.11 -3.46
N ASP A 58 9.48 6.84 -2.36
CA ASP A 58 10.64 7.71 -2.10
C ASP A 58 11.95 6.90 -1.92
N GLY A 59 11.89 5.76 -1.21
CA GLY A 59 13.04 4.85 -1.04
C GLY A 59 13.41 4.06 -2.29
N LEU A 60 12.44 3.80 -3.14
CA LEU A 60 12.56 2.91 -4.29
C LEU A 60 13.64 3.32 -5.29
N PHE A 61 13.71 4.62 -5.64
CA PHE A 61 14.68 5.11 -6.61
C PHE A 61 16.12 4.87 -6.13
N SER A 62 16.42 5.09 -4.85
CA SER A 62 17.75 4.89 -4.29
C SER A 62 18.21 3.43 -4.43
N LEU A 63 17.28 2.49 -4.30
CA LEU A 63 17.53 1.05 -4.41
C LEU A 63 17.70 0.62 -5.87
N LEU A 64 16.82 1.07 -6.76
CA LEU A 64 16.89 0.74 -8.19
C LEU A 64 18.10 1.35 -8.88
N SER A 65 18.50 2.57 -8.53
CA SER A 65 19.66 3.22 -9.14
C SER A 65 20.98 2.50 -8.83
N ARG A 66 21.07 1.88 -7.63
CA ARG A 66 22.29 1.12 -7.23
C ARG A 66 22.38 -0.24 -7.89
N SER A 67 21.26 -0.90 -8.16
CA SER A 67 21.23 -2.32 -8.52
C SER A 67 20.91 -2.60 -9.98
N SER A 68 20.18 -1.73 -10.67
CA SER A 68 19.60 -2.05 -11.99
C SER A 68 19.97 -1.11 -13.14
N HIS A 69 20.88 -0.18 -12.96
CA HIS A 69 21.19 0.88 -13.94
C HIS A 69 19.93 1.72 -14.31
N CYS A 70 18.96 1.79 -13.41
CA CYS A 70 17.83 2.66 -13.52
C CYS A 70 18.31 4.11 -13.33
N VAL A 71 18.09 4.96 -14.31
CA VAL A 71 18.54 6.37 -14.28
C VAL A 71 17.45 7.33 -13.85
N GLY A 72 16.21 6.89 -13.87
CA GLY A 72 15.07 7.70 -13.45
C GLY A 72 13.86 6.86 -13.15
N LEU A 73 13.01 7.41 -12.28
CA LEU A 73 11.73 6.87 -11.88
C LEU A 73 10.73 8.00 -11.89
N SER A 74 9.55 7.80 -12.44
CA SER A 74 8.41 8.68 -12.24
C SER A 74 7.16 7.86 -11.94
N TYR A 75 6.26 8.41 -11.12
CA TYR A 75 4.94 7.85 -10.97
C TYR A 75 3.88 8.94 -10.99
N GLU A 76 2.73 8.58 -11.50
CA GLU A 76 1.49 9.34 -11.47
C GLU A 76 0.48 8.49 -10.72
N LEU A 77 -0.01 8.97 -9.59
CA LEU A 77 -0.97 8.29 -8.75
C LEU A 77 -2.18 9.19 -8.56
N ASN A 78 -3.37 8.68 -8.83
CA ASN A 78 -4.61 9.35 -8.45
C ASN A 78 -4.95 8.98 -7.00
N TRP A 79 -4.66 9.90 -6.08
CA TRP A 79 -4.87 9.70 -4.65
C TRP A 79 -6.11 10.43 -4.20
N TYR A 80 -7.24 9.69 -4.06
CA TYR A 80 -8.54 10.25 -3.67
C TYR A 80 -8.99 11.43 -4.54
N GLY A 81 -8.82 11.30 -5.86
CA GLY A 81 -9.17 12.36 -6.81
C GLY A 81 -8.13 13.48 -6.94
N GLN A 82 -7.03 13.39 -6.21
CA GLN A 82 -5.90 14.31 -6.31
C GLN A 82 -4.75 13.64 -7.06
N PRO A 83 -4.26 14.20 -8.17
CA PRO A 83 -3.10 13.67 -8.87
C PRO A 83 -1.83 13.93 -8.06
N VAL A 84 -1.14 12.88 -7.68
CA VAL A 84 0.19 12.94 -7.06
C VAL A 84 1.19 12.47 -8.10
N CYS A 85 2.05 13.39 -8.56
CA CYS A 85 3.11 13.07 -9.51
C CYS A 85 4.45 13.33 -8.85
N ARG A 86 5.36 12.37 -8.95
CA ARG A 86 6.75 12.54 -8.51
C ARG A 86 7.71 11.92 -9.51
N SER A 87 8.91 12.49 -9.59
CA SER A 87 9.97 12.00 -10.43
C SER A 87 11.32 12.14 -9.74
N TRP A 88 12.19 11.16 -9.95
CA TRP A 88 13.56 11.13 -9.45
C TRP A 88 14.54 10.77 -10.56
N GLY A 89 15.76 11.23 -10.42
CA GLY A 89 16.85 10.94 -11.34
C GLY A 89 16.88 11.83 -12.58
N ASP A 90 17.84 11.56 -13.46
CA ASP A 90 18.06 12.29 -14.71
C ASP A 90 17.38 11.57 -15.88
N GLN A 91 16.17 12.00 -16.16
CA GLN A 91 15.36 11.43 -17.24
C GLN A 91 15.90 11.76 -18.64
N SER A 92 16.82 12.71 -18.76
CA SER A 92 17.41 13.09 -20.06
C SER A 92 18.39 12.04 -20.61
N ARG A 93 18.87 11.15 -19.74
CA ARG A 93 19.85 10.10 -20.08
C ARG A 93 19.24 8.76 -20.44
N TYR A 94 17.93 8.64 -20.49
CA TYR A 94 17.32 7.35 -20.79
C TYR A 94 17.40 7.01 -22.28
N GLN A 95 17.63 5.73 -22.56
CA GLN A 95 17.50 5.16 -23.92
C GLN A 95 16.28 4.22 -24.01
N HIS A 96 15.78 3.77 -22.87
CA HIS A 96 14.65 2.88 -22.81
C HIS A 96 13.73 3.22 -21.63
N GLN A 97 12.44 3.25 -21.93
CA GLN A 97 11.37 3.54 -20.97
C GLN A 97 10.47 2.31 -20.83
N ILE A 98 10.20 1.90 -19.60
CA ILE A 98 9.18 0.88 -19.29
C ILE A 98 8.08 1.57 -18.52
N CYS A 99 6.86 1.48 -19.04
CA CYS A 99 5.68 2.03 -18.40
C CYS A 99 4.76 0.89 -17.98
N GLU A 100 4.52 0.76 -16.68
CA GLU A 100 3.54 -0.16 -16.12
C GLU A 100 2.30 0.64 -15.72
N LYS A 101 1.14 0.21 -16.21
CA LYS A 101 -0.16 0.75 -15.80
C LYS A 101 -0.85 -0.29 -14.94
N THR A 102 -1.25 0.08 -13.73
CA THR A 102 -2.09 -0.79 -12.91
C THR A 102 -3.52 -0.82 -13.44
N LEU A 103 -4.21 -1.94 -13.19
CA LEU A 103 -5.54 -2.24 -13.73
C LEU A 103 -6.62 -1.19 -13.44
N ASP A 104 -6.47 -0.41 -12.38
CA ASP A 104 -7.48 0.56 -11.93
C ASP A 104 -7.27 1.99 -12.47
N ALA A 105 -6.38 2.17 -13.46
CA ALA A 105 -6.02 3.47 -14.06
C ALA A 105 -5.50 4.54 -13.09
N ASP A 106 -5.45 4.26 -11.79
CA ASP A 106 -5.09 5.21 -10.74
C ASP A 106 -3.58 5.32 -10.51
N LEU A 107 -2.80 4.36 -11.01
CA LEU A 107 -1.35 4.37 -10.90
C LEU A 107 -0.71 4.14 -12.26
N LYS A 108 0.14 5.07 -12.66
CA LYS A 108 1.06 4.92 -13.78
C LYS A 108 2.49 5.03 -13.27
N LEU A 109 3.23 3.94 -13.36
CA LEU A 109 4.63 3.86 -12.99
C LEU A 109 5.49 3.84 -14.23
N THR A 110 6.46 4.73 -14.31
CA THR A 110 7.39 4.80 -15.44
C THR A 110 8.82 4.72 -14.91
N LEU A 111 9.59 3.77 -15.46
CA LEU A 111 10.99 3.59 -15.13
C LEU A 111 11.84 3.87 -16.37
N TYR A 112 12.97 4.51 -16.15
CA TYR A 112 13.90 4.94 -17.20
C TYR A 112 15.24 4.22 -17.04
N TRP A 113 15.69 3.55 -18.09
CA TRP A 113 16.97 2.85 -18.12
C TRP A 113 17.96 3.51 -19.04
N MET A 114 19.25 3.47 -18.69
CA MET A 114 20.34 4.03 -19.49
C MET A 114 20.45 3.35 -20.86
N ALA A 115 20.22 2.04 -20.93
CA ALA A 115 20.24 1.29 -22.18
C ALA A 115 19.09 0.28 -22.21
N LYS A 116 18.60 -0.04 -23.40
CA LYS A 116 17.58 -1.08 -23.57
C LYS A 116 18.13 -2.41 -23.05
N PRO A 117 17.50 -3.01 -22.04
CA PRO A 117 17.88 -4.33 -21.59
C PRO A 117 17.58 -5.37 -22.69
N VAL A 118 18.55 -6.22 -23.02
CA VAL A 118 18.43 -7.23 -24.08
C VAL A 118 18.66 -8.63 -23.48
N GLY A 119 17.97 -9.63 -24.02
CA GLY A 119 18.11 -11.03 -23.60
C GLY A 119 17.72 -11.23 -22.14
N GLU A 120 18.57 -11.90 -21.38
CA GLU A 120 18.32 -12.25 -19.97
C GLU A 120 18.12 -11.04 -19.06
N ARG A 121 18.77 -9.90 -19.37
CA ARG A 121 18.57 -8.65 -18.62
C ARG A 121 17.14 -8.14 -18.73
N TRP A 122 16.48 -8.40 -19.84
CA TRP A 122 15.07 -8.05 -20.02
C TRP A 122 14.19 -8.83 -19.05
N VAL A 123 14.37 -10.13 -18.96
CA VAL A 123 13.60 -11.00 -18.03
C VAL A 123 13.77 -10.54 -16.59
N PHE A 124 15.01 -10.17 -16.21
CA PHE A 124 15.31 -9.62 -14.91
C PHE A 124 14.56 -8.31 -14.63
N VAL A 125 14.67 -7.34 -15.53
CA VAL A 125 14.01 -6.04 -15.41
C VAL A 125 12.50 -6.23 -15.35
N GLU A 126 11.93 -7.09 -16.18
CA GLU A 126 10.50 -7.42 -16.17
C GLU A 126 10.06 -8.03 -14.84
N ALA A 127 10.83 -8.95 -14.26
CA ALA A 127 10.52 -9.51 -12.95
C ALA A 127 10.51 -8.45 -11.85
N VAL A 128 11.51 -7.56 -11.83
CA VAL A 128 11.58 -6.45 -10.88
C VAL A 128 10.39 -5.50 -11.05
N VAL A 129 10.06 -5.11 -12.28
CA VAL A 129 8.93 -4.22 -12.57
C VAL A 129 7.61 -4.84 -12.13
N ARG A 130 7.39 -6.12 -12.39
CA ARG A 130 6.18 -6.84 -11.96
C ARG A 130 6.08 -6.94 -10.45
N THR A 131 7.17 -7.28 -9.77
CA THR A 131 7.21 -7.31 -8.29
C THR A 131 6.87 -5.95 -7.72
N LEU A 132 7.48 -4.90 -8.27
CA LEU A 132 7.22 -3.53 -7.88
C LEU A 132 5.75 -3.14 -8.05
N ALA A 133 5.18 -3.38 -9.23
CA ALA A 133 3.78 -3.11 -9.52
C ALA A 133 2.85 -3.87 -8.55
N THR A 134 3.20 -5.12 -8.21
CA THR A 134 2.45 -5.93 -7.24
C THR A 134 2.51 -5.33 -5.85
N LEU A 135 3.69 -4.92 -5.36
CA LEU A 135 3.86 -4.31 -4.05
C LEU A 135 3.08 -3.00 -3.93
N ILE A 136 3.20 -2.12 -4.93
CA ILE A 136 2.48 -0.85 -4.95
C ILE A 136 0.96 -1.09 -4.96
N ARG A 137 0.48 -2.04 -5.77
CA ARG A 137 -0.93 -2.41 -5.81
C ARG A 137 -1.42 -2.94 -4.48
N THR A 138 -0.65 -3.81 -3.83
CA THR A 138 -0.99 -4.35 -2.51
C THR A 138 -1.10 -3.23 -1.47
N ASN A 139 -0.14 -2.29 -1.46
CA ASN A 139 -0.17 -1.15 -0.55
C ASN A 139 -1.38 -0.23 -0.79
N LEU A 140 -1.75 0.00 -2.06
CA LEU A 140 -2.96 0.73 -2.42
C LEU A 140 -4.22 0.04 -1.88
N LEU A 141 -4.36 -1.26 -2.10
CA LEU A 141 -5.51 -2.04 -1.63
C LEU A 141 -5.63 -2.02 -0.10
N ILE A 142 -4.51 -2.16 0.62
CA ILE A 142 -4.49 -2.11 2.08
C ILE A 142 -4.98 -0.73 2.57
N LYS A 143 -4.51 0.35 1.96
CA LYS A 143 -4.96 1.71 2.31
C LYS A 143 -6.44 1.94 2.02
N GLN A 144 -6.93 1.50 0.86
CA GLN A 144 -8.36 1.56 0.54
C GLN A 144 -9.21 0.79 1.56
N GLN A 145 -8.80 -0.43 1.92
CA GLN A 145 -9.49 -1.22 2.94
C GLN A 145 -9.50 -0.53 4.31
N THR A 146 -8.38 0.06 4.70
CA THR A 146 -8.27 0.78 5.97
C THR A 146 -9.20 1.99 6.00
N GLN A 147 -9.29 2.72 4.90
CA GLN A 147 -10.20 3.85 4.77
C GLN A 147 -11.67 3.42 4.84
N VAL A 148 -12.05 2.37 4.11
CA VAL A 148 -13.42 1.84 4.17
C VAL A 148 -13.77 1.40 5.59
N LYS A 149 -12.86 0.73 6.29
CA LYS A 149 -13.05 0.36 7.70
C LYS A 149 -13.24 1.59 8.60
N ALA A 150 -12.41 2.62 8.42
CA ALA A 150 -12.53 3.87 9.20
C ALA A 150 -13.87 4.58 8.92
N GLN A 151 -14.32 4.64 7.66
CA GLN A 151 -15.62 5.20 7.31
C GLN A 151 -16.79 4.41 7.91
N LEU A 152 -16.73 3.07 7.87
CA LEU A 152 -17.74 2.22 8.50
C LEU A 152 -17.79 2.42 10.01
N GLN A 153 -16.64 2.54 10.66
CA GLN A 153 -16.55 2.80 12.08
C GLN A 153 -17.11 4.18 12.45
N ALA A 154 -16.77 5.22 11.68
CA ALA A 154 -17.32 6.56 11.85
C ALA A 154 -18.86 6.57 11.66
N SER A 155 -19.36 5.87 10.63
CA SER A 155 -20.80 5.75 10.39
C SER A 155 -21.53 5.05 11.55
N ARG A 156 -20.93 3.99 12.10
CA ARG A 156 -21.47 3.30 13.28
C ARG A 156 -21.51 4.23 14.49
N SER A 157 -20.44 4.97 14.75
CA SER A 157 -20.39 5.93 15.85
C SER A 157 -21.46 7.01 15.72
N LEU A 158 -21.68 7.52 14.50
CA LEU A 158 -22.75 8.47 14.20
C LEU A 158 -24.15 7.88 14.45
N LEU A 159 -24.39 6.62 14.12
CA LEU A 159 -25.66 5.95 14.40
C LEU A 159 -25.89 5.81 15.90
N PHE A 160 -24.88 5.45 16.68
CA PHE A 160 -24.97 5.40 18.15
C PHE A 160 -25.28 6.79 18.73
N LEU A 161 -24.54 7.81 18.29
CA LEU A 161 -24.76 9.18 18.73
C LEU A 161 -26.19 9.65 18.39
N HIS A 162 -26.69 9.34 17.21
CA HIS A 162 -28.07 9.68 16.83
C HIS A 162 -29.10 8.99 17.70
N HIS A 163 -28.90 7.71 18.03
CA HIS A 163 -29.75 6.96 18.93
C HIS A 163 -29.77 7.59 20.33
N ASP A 164 -28.60 7.96 20.83
CA ASP A 164 -28.47 8.56 22.19
C ASP A 164 -29.07 9.96 22.23
N ILE A 165 -28.87 10.79 21.19
CA ILE A 165 -29.56 12.09 21.07
C ILE A 165 -31.07 11.93 21.01
N LYS A 166 -31.59 10.93 20.28
CA LYS A 166 -33.03 10.65 20.22
C LYS A 166 -33.57 10.27 21.59
N ASN A 167 -32.86 9.42 22.32
CA ASN A 167 -33.25 9.02 23.68
C ASN A 167 -33.27 10.22 24.65
N LEU A 168 -32.26 11.09 24.57
CA LEU A 168 -32.18 12.31 25.35
C LEU A 168 -33.33 13.25 25.00
N ALA A 169 -33.65 13.45 23.74
CA ALA A 169 -34.80 14.27 23.32
C ALA A 169 -36.13 13.72 23.83
N GLN A 170 -36.36 12.41 23.74
CA GLN A 170 -37.56 11.76 24.30
C GLN A 170 -37.64 11.96 25.80
N PHE A 171 -36.52 11.88 26.50
CA PHE A 171 -36.45 12.11 27.93
C PHE A 171 -36.80 13.55 28.31
N ILE A 172 -36.27 14.54 27.59
CA ILE A 172 -36.60 15.96 27.77
C ILE A 172 -38.10 16.20 27.55
N HIS A 173 -38.70 15.60 26.51
CA HIS A 173 -40.14 15.70 26.27
C HIS A 173 -40.98 15.09 27.40
N LEU A 174 -40.54 13.95 27.93
CA LEU A 174 -41.21 13.34 29.11
C LEU A 174 -41.14 14.25 30.33
N GLN A 175 -39.99 14.87 30.59
CA GLN A 175 -39.88 15.85 31.70
C GLN A 175 -40.75 17.07 31.51
N GLN A 176 -40.81 17.64 30.29
CA GLN A 176 -41.71 18.76 30.00
C GLN A 176 -43.20 18.39 30.25
N GLY A 177 -43.58 17.17 29.80
CA GLY A 177 -44.95 16.67 30.05
C GLY A 177 -45.28 16.43 31.53
N MET A 178 -44.26 16.06 32.34
CA MET A 178 -44.42 15.95 33.80
C MET A 178 -44.52 17.32 34.46
N LEU A 179 -43.68 18.29 34.09
CA LEU A 179 -43.73 19.66 34.60
C LEU A 179 -45.03 20.37 34.30
N SER A 180 -45.60 20.19 33.11
CA SER A 180 -46.92 20.76 32.76
C SER A 180 -48.05 20.20 33.61
N LYS A 181 -47.94 18.95 34.08
CA LYS A 181 -48.91 18.33 35.00
C LYS A 181 -48.74 18.78 36.44
N VAL A 182 -47.54 19.18 36.88
CA VAL A 182 -47.29 19.75 38.22
C VAL A 182 -47.99 21.09 38.37
N GLN A 183 -48.04 21.92 37.34
CA GLN A 183 -48.71 23.19 37.33
C GLN A 183 -50.25 23.05 37.50
N SER A 184 -50.82 21.86 37.37
CA SER A 184 -52.24 21.55 37.54
C SER A 184 -52.59 20.97 38.90
N GLY A 185 -51.74 21.06 39.92
CA GLY A 185 -52.13 20.85 41.31
C GLY A 185 -51.85 19.50 41.98
N SER A 186 -50.93 18.71 41.44
CA SER A 186 -50.53 17.41 42.03
C SER A 186 -49.04 17.39 42.44
N GLU A 187 -48.59 18.39 43.19
CA GLU A 187 -47.15 18.61 43.49
C GLU A 187 -46.52 17.48 44.30
N ASP A 188 -47.18 16.91 45.29
CA ASP A 188 -46.56 15.97 46.24
C ASP A 188 -46.15 14.62 45.64
N ILE A 189 -46.81 14.18 44.57
CA ILE A 189 -46.51 12.86 43.94
C ILE A 189 -45.56 12.97 42.75
N LEU A 190 -45.53 14.13 42.11
CA LEU A 190 -44.79 14.32 40.86
C LEU A 190 -43.34 14.81 41.06
N MET A 191 -43.08 15.63 42.10
CA MET A 191 -41.73 16.16 42.39
C MET A 191 -40.65 15.07 42.58
N PRO A 192 -40.88 14.01 43.38
CA PRO A 192 -39.86 12.94 43.50
C PRO A 192 -39.59 12.20 42.20
N ARG A 193 -40.58 12.09 41.32
CA ARG A 193 -40.44 11.46 40.01
C ARG A 193 -39.63 12.32 39.03
N ILE A 194 -39.82 13.63 39.05
CA ILE A 194 -39.06 14.58 38.23
C ILE A 194 -37.60 14.62 38.65
N ILE A 195 -37.30 14.67 39.95
CA ILE A 195 -35.93 14.64 40.48
C ILE A 195 -35.23 13.35 40.09
N ARG A 196 -35.90 12.21 40.22
CA ARG A 196 -35.33 10.91 39.81
C ARG A 196 -35.11 10.81 38.31
N ALA A 197 -35.98 11.37 37.51
CA ALA A 197 -35.83 11.42 36.07
C ALA A 197 -34.69 12.37 35.65
N ALA A 198 -34.53 13.52 36.31
CA ALA A 198 -33.46 14.46 36.07
C ALA A 198 -32.07 13.86 36.41
N SER A 199 -31.97 13.11 37.52
CA SER A 199 -30.72 12.42 37.89
C SER A 199 -30.34 11.33 36.88
N LEU A 200 -31.29 10.58 36.35
CA LEU A 200 -31.07 9.58 35.31
C LEU A 200 -30.59 10.22 34.00
N ALA A 201 -31.13 11.38 33.62
CA ALA A 201 -30.69 12.10 32.42
C ALA A 201 -29.27 12.65 32.55
N SER A 202 -28.95 13.18 33.73
CA SER A 202 -27.58 13.65 34.01
C SER A 202 -26.58 12.51 33.87
N THR A 203 -26.87 11.36 34.47
CA THR A 203 -25.99 10.18 34.37
C THR A 203 -25.82 9.68 32.91
N GLN A 204 -26.92 9.73 32.15
CA GLN A 204 -26.90 9.32 30.74
C GLN A 204 -26.14 10.32 29.84
N ALA A 205 -26.25 11.63 30.12
CA ALA A 205 -25.50 12.68 29.46
C ALA A 205 -23.98 12.56 29.75
N ASP A 206 -23.64 12.27 31.01
CA ASP A 206 -22.24 12.08 31.42
C ASP A 206 -21.62 10.83 30.75
N ASP A 207 -22.40 9.76 30.58
CA ASP A 207 -21.94 8.54 29.87
C ASP A 207 -21.70 8.79 28.36
N ILE A 208 -22.56 9.63 27.75
CA ILE A 208 -22.37 10.06 26.33
C ILE A 208 -21.14 10.95 26.16
N LEU A 209 -20.88 11.86 27.11
CA LEU A 209 -19.72 12.76 27.05
C LEU A 209 -18.40 12.07 27.37
N SER A 210 -18.43 10.92 28.04
CA SER A 210 -17.22 10.13 28.40
C SER A 210 -16.77 9.13 27.33
N ARG A 211 -17.55 8.94 26.28
CA ARG A 211 -17.26 8.06 25.15
C ARG A 211 -16.63 8.80 23.98
#